data_1a4ebf376fe927cd36e417b34a1f31a1
#
_entry.id   1a4ebf376fe927cd36e417b34a1f31a1
#
_cell.length_a   1.000
_cell.length_b   1.000
_cell.length_c   1.000
_cell.angle_alpha   90.00
_cell.angle_beta   90.00
_cell.angle_gamma   90.00
#
_symmetry.space_group_name_H-M   'P 1'
#
loop_
_entity.id
_entity.type
_entity.pdbx_description
1 polymer ?
#
loop_
_entity_poly.entity_id
_entity_poly.type
_entity_poly.pdbx_seq_one_letter_code
_entity_poly.pdbx_strand_id
1 'polypeptide(L)'
;GIVLSAGDSTAVAGADCRLLSEGKLIIATKSGPEGEFSLETDVKTVLNLDISMTGYASTNIIIESGAKNITVGKVYLDEGVALSEVTVTANAVVNSKGRTIVYPSASDLKASATSLSLFQKLPLAGLQADPINRTISVDGGSPVILINGVPSTMDDVNALQPKDIEKIEYSRFTPARYADSGNSGFINITLKKRNDGGQVYAWGRSAVNTAFMDGNFNASYHQGPSQLSLQYRPSWRNYQDVYDNTTKSYIGNDFRVDLKEHDRNPFNYHYHALRLKYDFSPSTKTLFSATFNAVPTYSKSRSFARTSDSELGDYENINLNKDREFTPSLDLFLRQEFNSRNTLEA
;
A
#
# COMPACT_ATOMS: atom_id res chain seq x y z
N GLY A 1 -15.88 -35.14 -27.59
CA GLY A 1 -14.70 -35.66 -26.90
C GLY A 1 -15.07 -36.37 -25.62
N ILE A 2 -14.06 -36.95 -24.97
CA ILE A 2 -14.21 -37.62 -23.69
C ILE A 2 -13.09 -37.15 -22.79
N VAL A 3 -13.41 -36.69 -21.57
CA VAL A 3 -12.46 -36.22 -20.56
C VAL A 3 -12.13 -37.37 -19.58
N LEU A 4 -10.88 -37.71 -19.44
CA LEU A 4 -10.37 -38.78 -18.59
C LEU A 4 -9.31 -38.27 -17.65
N SER A 5 -9.17 -38.91 -16.48
CA SER A 5 -8.00 -38.72 -15.58
C SER A 5 -6.75 -39.37 -16.20
N ALA A 6 -5.64 -38.67 -16.21
CA ALA A 6 -4.37 -39.20 -16.72
C ALA A 6 -3.77 -40.27 -15.81
N GLY A 7 -4.09 -40.26 -14.51
CA GLY A 7 -3.55 -41.22 -13.52
C GLY A 7 -4.11 -42.62 -13.68
N ASP A 8 -5.41 -42.80 -13.88
CA ASP A 8 -6.11 -44.05 -13.88
C ASP A 8 -7.05 -44.27 -15.08
N SER A 9 -7.14 -43.29 -15.99
CA SER A 9 -8.05 -43.32 -17.14
C SER A 9 -9.53 -43.38 -16.76
N THR A 10 -9.92 -42.99 -15.57
CA THR A 10 -11.32 -42.91 -15.17
C THR A 10 -11.98 -41.67 -15.83
N ALA A 11 -13.31 -41.76 -16.03
CA ALA A 11 -14.06 -40.64 -16.59
C ALA A 11 -14.13 -39.46 -15.63
N VAL A 12 -13.82 -38.23 -16.08
CA VAL A 12 -13.96 -37.00 -15.32
C VAL A 12 -15.28 -36.35 -15.63
N ALA A 13 -16.27 -36.56 -14.75
CA ALA A 13 -17.61 -35.95 -14.88
C ALA A 13 -17.63 -34.53 -14.33
N GLY A 14 -18.38 -33.63 -15.01
CA GLY A 14 -18.57 -32.24 -14.57
C GLY A 14 -17.41 -31.30 -14.90
N ALA A 15 -16.41 -31.70 -15.69
CA ALA A 15 -15.36 -30.83 -16.19
C ALA A 15 -15.95 -29.71 -17.07
N ASP A 16 -15.52 -28.47 -16.86
CA ASP A 16 -15.90 -27.33 -17.69
C ASP A 16 -15.14 -27.38 -19.02
N CYS A 17 -15.89 -27.55 -20.13
CA CYS A 17 -15.36 -27.54 -21.49
C CYS A 17 -15.78 -26.24 -22.18
N ARG A 18 -14.82 -25.34 -22.44
CA ARG A 18 -15.07 -24.00 -22.99
C ARG A 18 -14.42 -23.86 -24.34
N LEU A 19 -15.18 -23.34 -25.30
CA LEU A 19 -14.67 -23.03 -26.62
C LEU A 19 -14.48 -21.52 -26.74
N LEU A 20 -13.26 -21.08 -27.03
CA LEU A 20 -12.90 -19.68 -27.16
C LEU A 20 -12.40 -19.37 -28.57
N SER A 21 -12.69 -18.16 -29.07
CA SER A 21 -12.08 -17.56 -30.26
C SER A 21 -11.45 -16.24 -29.87
N GLU A 22 -10.16 -16.04 -30.17
CA GLU A 22 -9.41 -14.82 -29.82
C GLU A 22 -9.53 -14.43 -28.32
N GLY A 23 -9.57 -15.44 -27.43
CA GLY A 23 -9.72 -15.25 -25.99
C GLY A 23 -11.15 -14.94 -25.51
N LYS A 24 -12.14 -14.85 -26.43
CA LYS A 24 -13.54 -14.61 -26.09
C LYS A 24 -14.31 -15.93 -26.04
N LEU A 25 -15.05 -16.15 -24.97
CA LEU A 25 -15.92 -17.35 -24.85
C LEU A 25 -17.01 -17.37 -25.91
N ILE A 26 -17.07 -18.46 -26.67
CA ILE A 26 -18.11 -18.72 -27.68
C ILE A 26 -19.22 -19.58 -27.10
N ILE A 27 -18.87 -20.73 -26.52
CA ILE A 27 -19.79 -21.66 -25.90
C ILE A 27 -19.09 -22.49 -24.82
N ALA A 28 -19.83 -22.96 -23.84
CA ALA A 28 -19.33 -23.85 -22.79
C ALA A 28 -20.34 -24.96 -22.51
N THR A 29 -19.85 -26.13 -22.10
CA THR A 29 -20.61 -27.26 -21.60
C THR A 29 -19.87 -27.94 -20.45
N LYS A 30 -20.51 -28.88 -19.76
CA LYS A 30 -19.85 -29.76 -18.78
C LYS A 30 -19.79 -31.17 -19.33
N SER A 31 -18.72 -31.90 -18.97
CA SER A 31 -18.63 -33.33 -19.28
C SER A 31 -19.69 -34.12 -18.53
N GLY A 32 -20.25 -35.13 -19.18
CA GLY A 32 -21.24 -36.04 -18.59
C GLY A 32 -20.63 -37.12 -17.70
N PRO A 33 -21.44 -38.08 -17.20
CA PRO A 33 -21.00 -39.11 -16.26
C PRO A 33 -19.86 -39.99 -16.77
N GLU A 34 -19.81 -40.22 -18.10
CA GLU A 34 -18.77 -41.02 -18.78
C GLU A 34 -17.62 -40.12 -19.32
N GLY A 35 -17.58 -38.86 -18.89
CA GLY A 35 -16.62 -37.87 -19.34
C GLY A 35 -16.89 -37.28 -20.71
N GLU A 36 -17.97 -37.66 -21.38
CA GLU A 36 -18.35 -37.22 -22.73
C GLU A 36 -18.76 -35.74 -22.75
N PHE A 37 -18.36 -35.02 -23.82
CA PHE A 37 -18.81 -33.68 -24.10
C PHE A 37 -19.01 -33.40 -25.57
N SER A 38 -19.92 -32.49 -25.90
CA SER A 38 -20.18 -31.99 -27.25
C SER A 38 -20.41 -30.49 -27.18
N LEU A 39 -19.87 -29.76 -28.17
CA LEU A 39 -20.02 -28.33 -28.35
C LEU A 39 -20.36 -28.03 -29.78
N GLU A 40 -21.37 -27.21 -30.03
CA GLU A 40 -21.81 -26.82 -31.38
C GLU A 40 -21.58 -25.33 -31.59
N THR A 41 -20.97 -24.95 -32.72
CA THR A 41 -20.69 -23.55 -33.05
C THR A 41 -20.65 -23.35 -34.56
N ASP A 42 -21.12 -22.20 -35.03
CA ASP A 42 -21.04 -21.78 -36.43
C ASP A 42 -19.76 -20.94 -36.73
N VAL A 43 -18.94 -20.72 -35.72
CA VAL A 43 -17.72 -19.92 -35.85
C VAL A 43 -16.65 -20.68 -36.64
N LYS A 44 -16.15 -20.06 -37.71
CA LYS A 44 -15.17 -20.66 -38.65
C LYS A 44 -13.74 -20.14 -38.48
N THR A 45 -13.39 -19.63 -37.35
CA THR A 45 -12.02 -19.19 -37.03
C THR A 45 -11.28 -20.25 -36.25
N VAL A 46 -10.00 -20.06 -35.99
CA VAL A 46 -9.24 -20.89 -35.05
C VAL A 46 -9.91 -20.83 -33.70
N LEU A 47 -10.21 -21.97 -33.13
CA LEU A 47 -10.88 -22.12 -31.85
C LEU A 47 -9.92 -22.74 -30.83
N ASN A 48 -10.09 -22.35 -29.60
CA ASN A 48 -9.33 -22.86 -28.48
C ASN A 48 -10.30 -23.57 -27.52
N LEU A 49 -10.12 -24.88 -27.34
CA LEU A 49 -10.90 -25.68 -26.41
C LEU A 49 -10.11 -25.76 -25.10
N ASP A 50 -10.63 -25.10 -24.06
CA ASP A 50 -10.12 -25.11 -22.71
C ASP A 50 -10.98 -26.07 -21.85
N ILE A 51 -10.31 -27.04 -21.21
CA ILE A 51 -10.95 -28.03 -20.34
C ILE A 51 -10.36 -27.96 -18.97
N SER A 52 -11.21 -27.73 -17.98
CA SER A 52 -10.79 -27.55 -16.57
C SER A 52 -11.73 -28.26 -15.60
N MET A 53 -11.17 -28.80 -14.51
CA MET A 53 -11.90 -29.41 -13.40
C MET A 53 -11.18 -29.16 -12.09
N THR A 54 -11.93 -28.95 -11.01
CA THR A 54 -11.35 -28.78 -9.67
C THR A 54 -10.57 -30.04 -9.29
N GLY A 55 -9.30 -29.89 -8.92
CA GLY A 55 -8.41 -31.01 -8.59
C GLY A 55 -7.58 -31.53 -9.77
N TYR A 56 -7.74 -30.96 -10.97
CA TYR A 56 -7.00 -31.34 -12.18
C TYR A 56 -6.31 -30.12 -12.80
N ALA A 57 -5.19 -30.36 -13.48
CA ALA A 57 -4.56 -29.32 -14.31
C ALA A 57 -5.43 -29.04 -15.56
N SER A 58 -5.61 -27.77 -15.89
CA SER A 58 -6.36 -27.40 -17.10
C SER A 58 -5.59 -27.76 -18.37
N THR A 59 -6.30 -28.23 -19.38
CA THR A 59 -5.75 -28.60 -20.71
C THR A 59 -6.36 -27.72 -21.78
N ASN A 60 -5.51 -27.29 -22.71
CA ASN A 60 -5.90 -26.43 -23.81
C ASN A 60 -5.58 -27.10 -25.17
N ILE A 61 -6.57 -27.13 -26.09
CA ILE A 61 -6.43 -27.75 -27.39
C ILE A 61 -6.82 -26.74 -28.47
N ILE A 62 -5.91 -26.51 -29.41
CA ILE A 62 -6.16 -25.63 -30.54
C ILE A 62 -6.89 -26.45 -31.61
N ILE A 63 -8.03 -25.94 -32.06
CA ILE A 63 -8.85 -26.54 -33.12
C ILE A 63 -8.76 -25.65 -34.34
N GLU A 64 -8.13 -26.14 -35.39
CA GLU A 64 -8.01 -25.43 -36.67
C GLU A 64 -9.38 -25.41 -37.40
N SER A 65 -9.68 -24.29 -38.02
CA SER A 65 -10.95 -24.06 -38.72
C SER A 65 -11.01 -24.85 -40.02
N GLY A 66 -12.17 -25.43 -40.32
CA GLY A 66 -12.49 -25.96 -41.67
C GLY A 66 -13.21 -27.28 -41.75
N ALA A 67 -13.31 -28.09 -40.72
CA ALA A 67 -14.08 -29.36 -40.74
C ALA A 67 -15.48 -29.18 -40.19
N LYS A 68 -16.48 -29.83 -40.82
CA LYS A 68 -17.88 -29.75 -40.37
C LYS A 68 -18.15 -30.47 -39.04
N ASN A 69 -17.37 -31.49 -38.71
CA ASN A 69 -17.45 -32.23 -37.46
C ASN A 69 -16.03 -32.60 -37.03
N ILE A 70 -15.62 -32.16 -35.85
CA ILE A 70 -14.30 -32.43 -35.31
C ILE A 70 -14.43 -33.33 -34.09
N THR A 71 -13.79 -34.48 -34.12
CA THR A 71 -13.72 -35.36 -32.96
C THR A 71 -12.39 -35.13 -32.25
N VAL A 72 -12.45 -34.53 -31.05
CA VAL A 72 -11.28 -34.23 -30.22
C VAL A 72 -10.67 -35.51 -29.62
N GLY A 73 -11.49 -36.58 -29.54
CA GLY A 73 -11.05 -37.86 -28.97
C GLY A 73 -10.99 -37.85 -27.44
N LYS A 74 -10.03 -38.58 -26.88
CA LYS A 74 -9.79 -38.65 -25.43
C LYS A 74 -8.88 -37.53 -25.00
N VAL A 75 -9.31 -36.75 -24.01
CA VAL A 75 -8.51 -35.69 -23.38
C VAL A 75 -8.22 -36.10 -21.97
N TYR A 76 -6.93 -36.17 -21.65
CA TYR A 76 -6.45 -36.56 -20.32
C TYR A 76 -6.17 -35.31 -19.49
N LEU A 77 -6.75 -35.25 -18.30
CA LEU A 77 -6.44 -34.26 -17.31
C LEU A 77 -5.50 -34.89 -16.28
N ASP A 78 -4.36 -34.28 -16.06
CA ASP A 78 -3.45 -34.68 -14.99
C ASP A 78 -4.08 -34.35 -13.63
N GLU A 79 -4.06 -35.30 -12.68
CA GLU A 79 -4.41 -35.02 -11.30
C GLU A 79 -3.39 -34.03 -10.76
N GLY A 80 -3.78 -32.77 -10.77
CA GLY A 80 -2.90 -31.68 -10.38
C GLY A 80 -2.88 -31.52 -8.87
N VAL A 81 -1.74 -31.66 -8.31
CA VAL A 81 -1.42 -31.04 -7.03
C VAL A 81 -1.66 -29.55 -7.18
N ALA A 82 -2.57 -29.04 -6.34
CA ALA A 82 -2.80 -27.63 -6.08
C ALA A 82 -2.96 -26.74 -7.32
N LEU A 83 -4.04 -26.00 -7.36
CA LEU A 83 -4.23 -24.79 -8.13
C LEU A 83 -2.86 -24.21 -8.48
N SER A 84 -2.42 -24.39 -9.72
CA SER A 84 -1.43 -23.51 -10.29
C SER A 84 -2.04 -22.13 -10.10
N GLU A 85 -1.49 -21.38 -9.16
CA GLU A 85 -1.77 -19.97 -9.00
C GLU A 85 -1.79 -19.43 -10.41
N VAL A 86 -2.94 -18.94 -10.89
CA VAL A 86 -3.00 -18.21 -12.14
C VAL A 86 -2.06 -17.05 -11.91
N THR A 87 -0.82 -17.20 -12.34
CA THR A 87 0.18 -16.15 -12.23
C THR A 87 -0.28 -15.07 -13.19
N VAL A 88 -1.07 -14.14 -12.69
CA VAL A 88 -1.41 -12.92 -13.42
C VAL A 88 -0.08 -12.21 -13.61
N THR A 89 0.51 -12.37 -14.79
CA THR A 89 1.81 -11.79 -15.15
C THR A 89 1.74 -10.28 -15.34
N ALA A 90 0.53 -9.71 -15.36
CA ALA A 90 0.29 -8.29 -15.43
C ALA A 90 -0.68 -7.85 -14.31
N ASN A 91 -0.52 -6.61 -13.84
CA ASN A 91 -1.47 -6.01 -12.91
C ASN A 91 -2.86 -5.93 -13.54
N ALA A 92 -3.89 -6.49 -12.88
CA ALA A 92 -5.25 -6.27 -13.30
C ALA A 92 -5.69 -4.87 -12.85
N VAL A 93 -6.01 -4.01 -13.82
CA VAL A 93 -6.43 -2.62 -13.56
C VAL A 93 -7.88 -2.45 -13.96
N VAL A 94 -8.71 -2.00 -13.02
CA VAL A 94 -10.13 -1.73 -13.24
C VAL A 94 -10.40 -0.26 -12.94
N ASN A 95 -10.88 0.48 -13.93
CA ASN A 95 -11.32 1.86 -13.73
C ASN A 95 -12.83 1.89 -13.46
N SER A 96 -13.23 2.44 -12.33
CA SER A 96 -14.63 2.53 -11.90
C SER A 96 -14.90 3.84 -11.18
N LYS A 97 -15.90 4.60 -11.65
CA LYS A 97 -16.40 5.83 -10.98
C LYS A 97 -15.31 6.82 -10.56
N GLY A 98 -14.31 7.07 -11.41
CA GLY A 98 -13.20 8.00 -11.14
C GLY A 98 -12.12 7.46 -10.19
N ARG A 99 -12.14 6.15 -9.91
CA ARG A 99 -11.12 5.43 -9.17
C ARG A 99 -10.45 4.38 -10.04
N THR A 100 -9.18 4.18 -9.83
CA THR A 100 -8.40 3.08 -10.40
C THR A 100 -8.21 2.01 -9.33
N ILE A 101 -8.66 0.80 -9.59
CA ILE A 101 -8.45 -0.35 -8.71
C ILE A 101 -7.38 -1.22 -9.35
N VAL A 102 -6.29 -1.45 -8.63
CA VAL A 102 -5.18 -2.28 -9.10
C VAL A 102 -5.07 -3.51 -8.22
N TYR A 103 -5.06 -4.67 -8.85
CA TYR A 103 -4.69 -5.95 -8.23
C TYR A 103 -3.24 -6.22 -8.62
N PRO A 104 -2.27 -6.10 -7.68
CA PRO A 104 -0.88 -6.31 -7.98
C PRO A 104 -0.62 -7.74 -8.47
N SER A 105 0.23 -7.90 -9.47
CA SER A 105 0.61 -9.22 -9.98
C SER A 105 1.44 -10.00 -8.96
N ALA A 106 1.39 -11.33 -9.03
CA ALA A 106 2.21 -12.19 -8.17
C ALA A 106 3.71 -11.91 -8.36
N SER A 107 4.14 -11.56 -9.58
CA SER A 107 5.52 -11.18 -9.90
C SER A 107 5.91 -9.88 -9.20
N ASP A 108 5.05 -8.84 -9.20
CA ASP A 108 5.35 -7.57 -8.56
C ASP A 108 5.34 -7.68 -7.03
N LEU A 109 4.41 -8.46 -6.47
CA LEU A 109 4.39 -8.76 -5.04
C LEU A 109 5.69 -9.47 -4.59
N LYS A 110 6.16 -10.46 -5.36
CA LYS A 110 7.39 -11.20 -5.07
C LYS A 110 8.65 -10.36 -5.27
N ALA A 111 8.67 -9.52 -6.31
CA ALA A 111 9.83 -8.68 -6.65
C ALA A 111 9.90 -7.37 -5.84
N SER A 112 8.94 -7.12 -4.94
CA SER A 112 8.91 -5.93 -4.11
C SER A 112 9.32 -6.25 -2.69
N ALA A 113 10.40 -5.62 -2.20
CA ALA A 113 10.89 -5.81 -0.84
C ALA A 113 10.05 -5.05 0.20
N THR A 114 9.42 -3.94 -0.20
CA THR A 114 8.60 -3.08 0.65
C THR A 114 7.31 -2.70 -0.07
N SER A 115 6.29 -2.26 0.69
CA SER A 115 5.06 -1.70 0.13
C SER A 115 5.35 -0.54 -0.83
N LEU A 116 6.28 0.36 -0.49
CA LEU A 116 6.65 1.49 -1.36
C LEU A 116 7.29 1.04 -2.67
N SER A 117 8.16 0.02 -2.65
CA SER A 117 8.72 -0.54 -3.88
C SER A 117 7.66 -1.24 -4.75
N LEU A 118 6.57 -1.72 -4.15
CA LEU A 118 5.41 -2.18 -4.89
C LEU A 118 4.69 -1.00 -5.55
N PHE A 119 4.40 0.08 -4.80
CA PHE A 119 3.73 1.26 -5.36
C PHE A 119 4.47 1.87 -6.55
N GLN A 120 5.81 1.84 -6.57
CA GLN A 120 6.60 2.31 -7.71
C GLN A 120 6.37 1.52 -9.02
N LYS A 121 5.94 0.27 -8.92
CA LYS A 121 5.70 -0.61 -10.07
C LYS A 121 4.28 -0.55 -10.60
N LEU A 122 3.35 0.03 -9.82
CA LEU A 122 1.95 0.07 -10.19
C LEU A 122 1.66 1.22 -11.16
N PRO A 123 0.77 1.02 -12.15
CA PRO A 123 0.42 2.02 -13.15
C PRO A 123 -0.58 3.06 -12.58
N LEU A 124 -0.14 3.83 -11.57
CA LEU A 124 -0.93 4.84 -10.88
C LEU A 124 -0.47 6.23 -11.28
N ALA A 125 -1.20 6.86 -12.20
CA ALA A 125 -0.85 8.17 -12.75
C ALA A 125 -0.84 9.27 -11.68
N GLY A 126 0.25 10.05 -11.59
CA GLY A 126 0.43 11.13 -10.61
C GLY A 126 0.88 10.67 -9.23
N LEU A 127 0.95 9.36 -8.97
CA LEU A 127 1.49 8.82 -7.73
C LEU A 127 3.02 8.71 -7.82
N GLN A 128 3.69 9.17 -6.78
CA GLN A 128 5.14 9.02 -6.59
C GLN A 128 5.38 8.36 -5.23
N ALA A 129 6.09 7.25 -5.22
CA ALA A 129 6.54 6.57 -4.02
C ALA A 129 8.05 6.71 -3.87
N ASP A 130 8.51 7.20 -2.72
CA ASP A 130 9.91 7.37 -2.37
C ASP A 130 10.29 6.40 -1.24
N PRO A 131 10.95 5.27 -1.55
CA PRO A 131 11.38 4.32 -0.53
C PRO A 131 12.49 4.86 0.38
N ILE A 132 13.27 5.85 -0.06
CA ILE A 132 14.36 6.44 0.73
C ILE A 132 13.77 7.33 1.83
N ASN A 133 12.89 8.25 1.44
CA ASN A 133 12.22 9.14 2.38
C ASN A 133 10.96 8.53 3.01
N ARG A 134 10.56 7.34 2.55
CA ARG A 134 9.40 6.57 3.06
C ARG A 134 8.09 7.31 2.93
N THR A 135 7.88 7.94 1.77
CA THR A 135 6.70 8.76 1.50
C THR A 135 5.99 8.33 0.22
N ILE A 136 4.71 8.62 0.17
CA ILE A 136 3.90 8.60 -1.07
C ILE A 136 3.32 9.98 -1.26
N SER A 137 3.38 10.49 -2.48
CA SER A 137 2.69 11.72 -2.88
C SER A 137 1.81 11.47 -4.10
N VAL A 138 0.75 12.26 -4.23
CA VAL A 138 -0.13 12.29 -5.38
C VAL A 138 -0.18 13.73 -5.89
N ASP A 139 0.25 13.93 -7.13
CA ASP A 139 0.39 15.26 -7.73
C ASP A 139 1.15 16.26 -6.83
N GLY A 140 2.17 15.76 -6.11
CA GLY A 140 3.03 16.53 -5.21
C GLY A 140 2.49 16.75 -3.78
N GLY A 141 1.23 16.37 -3.50
CA GLY A 141 0.64 16.47 -2.16
C GLY A 141 0.54 15.13 -1.43
N SER A 142 0.28 15.16 -0.14
CA SER A 142 0.06 13.96 0.67
C SER A 142 -1.33 13.37 0.43
N PRO A 143 -1.49 12.07 0.12
CA PRO A 143 -2.79 11.47 -0.08
C PRO A 143 -3.52 11.18 1.23
N VAL A 144 -4.85 11.08 1.17
CA VAL A 144 -5.64 10.38 2.19
C VAL A 144 -5.33 8.90 2.08
N ILE A 145 -4.92 8.28 3.17
CA ILE A 145 -4.55 6.87 3.22
C ILE A 145 -5.54 6.11 4.09
N LEU A 146 -6.04 5.00 3.54
CA LEU A 146 -6.84 4.02 4.28
C LEU A 146 -6.23 2.63 4.11
N ILE A 147 -6.37 1.81 5.14
CA ILE A 147 -6.08 0.37 5.10
C ILE A 147 -7.35 -0.36 5.51
N ASN A 148 -7.88 -1.20 4.63
CA ASN A 148 -9.18 -1.87 4.81
C ASN A 148 -10.34 -0.88 5.09
N GLY A 149 -10.25 0.35 4.52
CA GLY A 149 -11.21 1.42 4.74
C GLY A 149 -11.04 2.20 6.05
N VAL A 150 -10.05 1.89 6.88
CA VAL A 150 -9.72 2.62 8.13
C VAL A 150 -8.71 3.71 7.83
N PRO A 151 -8.91 4.96 8.30
CA PRO A 151 -7.89 6.01 8.24
C PRO A 151 -6.56 5.53 8.83
N SER A 152 -5.48 5.72 8.08
CA SER A 152 -4.17 5.18 8.38
C SER A 152 -3.07 6.17 8.02
N THR A 153 -1.86 5.92 8.50
CA THR A 153 -0.70 6.78 8.28
C THR A 153 0.29 6.15 7.28
N MET A 154 1.26 6.95 6.83
CA MET A 154 2.38 6.44 6.03
C MET A 154 3.21 5.38 6.77
N ASP A 155 3.32 5.49 8.09
CA ASP A 155 4.03 4.49 8.89
C ASP A 155 3.30 3.13 8.88
N ASP A 156 1.96 3.14 8.87
CA ASP A 156 1.18 1.91 8.71
C ASP A 156 1.42 1.28 7.33
N VAL A 157 1.47 2.09 6.26
CA VAL A 157 1.80 1.61 4.91
C VAL A 157 3.21 1.04 4.84
N ASN A 158 4.18 1.72 5.47
CA ASN A 158 5.57 1.26 5.52
C ASN A 158 5.74 -0.08 6.26
N ALA A 159 4.85 -0.39 7.18
CA ALA A 159 4.84 -1.66 7.91
C ALA A 159 4.20 -2.82 7.14
N LEU A 160 3.46 -2.55 6.05
CA LEU A 160 2.84 -3.59 5.24
C LEU A 160 3.87 -4.39 4.46
N GLN A 161 3.64 -5.69 4.36
CA GLN A 161 4.38 -6.54 3.43
C GLN A 161 3.64 -6.59 2.08
N PRO A 162 4.35 -6.47 0.95
CA PRO A 162 3.72 -6.53 -0.38
C PRO A 162 2.81 -7.74 -0.57
N LYS A 163 3.23 -8.92 -0.11
CA LYS A 163 2.48 -10.17 -0.22
C LYS A 163 1.10 -10.15 0.45
N ASP A 164 0.90 -9.28 1.44
CA ASP A 164 -0.35 -9.16 2.19
C ASP A 164 -1.36 -8.24 1.48
N ILE A 165 -0.92 -7.50 0.46
CA ILE A 165 -1.79 -6.58 -0.29
C ILE A 165 -2.60 -7.38 -1.31
N GLU A 166 -3.92 -7.22 -1.27
CA GLU A 166 -4.85 -7.82 -2.23
C GLU A 166 -5.13 -6.87 -3.39
N LYS A 167 -5.53 -5.63 -3.07
CA LYS A 167 -5.81 -4.60 -4.05
C LYS A 167 -5.54 -3.20 -3.50
N ILE A 168 -5.37 -2.27 -4.41
CA ILE A 168 -5.20 -0.85 -4.10
C ILE A 168 -6.25 -0.06 -4.89
N GLU A 169 -7.08 0.68 -4.20
CA GLU A 169 -8.01 1.65 -4.79
C GLU A 169 -7.35 3.02 -4.73
N TYR A 170 -7.25 3.65 -5.88
CA TYR A 170 -6.54 4.91 -6.07
C TYR A 170 -7.40 5.95 -6.76
N SER A 171 -7.28 7.21 -6.35
CA SER A 171 -7.84 8.36 -7.06
C SER A 171 -6.90 9.55 -6.93
N ARG A 172 -6.74 10.34 -7.99
CA ARG A 172 -6.07 11.64 -7.94
C ARG A 172 -6.88 12.71 -7.20
N PHE A 173 -8.18 12.46 -7.03
CA PHE A 173 -9.08 13.38 -6.34
C PHE A 173 -9.38 12.88 -4.95
N THR A 174 -9.33 13.80 -3.99
CA THR A 174 -9.73 13.53 -2.61
C THR A 174 -11.25 13.37 -2.54
N PRO A 175 -11.78 12.29 -1.95
CA PRO A 175 -13.22 12.15 -1.74
C PRO A 175 -13.79 13.31 -0.93
N ALA A 176 -15.06 13.68 -1.20
CA ALA A 176 -15.71 14.85 -0.60
C ALA A 176 -15.64 14.86 0.94
N ARG A 177 -15.74 13.70 1.59
CA ARG A 177 -15.65 13.56 3.06
C ARG A 177 -14.27 13.94 3.65
N TYR A 178 -13.23 14.06 2.81
CA TYR A 178 -11.89 14.44 3.20
C TYR A 178 -11.43 15.74 2.51
N ALA A 179 -12.34 16.48 1.88
CA ALA A 179 -12.01 17.67 1.10
C ALA A 179 -11.30 18.75 1.93
N ASP A 180 -11.68 18.89 3.21
CA ASP A 180 -11.11 19.89 4.12
C ASP A 180 -9.78 19.45 4.77
N SER A 181 -9.28 18.24 4.47
CA SER A 181 -8.07 17.72 5.09
C SER A 181 -6.76 18.30 4.53
N GLY A 182 -6.83 19.07 3.44
CA GLY A 182 -5.65 19.59 2.74
C GLY A 182 -4.85 18.52 2.00
N ASN A 183 -5.35 17.28 1.90
CA ASN A 183 -4.70 16.17 1.22
C ASN A 183 -4.96 16.20 -0.29
N SER A 184 -4.03 15.61 -1.06
CA SER A 184 -4.09 15.47 -2.51
C SER A 184 -4.20 14.00 -2.88
N GLY A 185 -5.37 13.60 -3.43
CA GLY A 185 -5.64 12.23 -3.82
C GLY A 185 -6.04 11.29 -2.68
N PHE A 186 -6.26 10.03 -3.03
CA PHE A 186 -6.83 9.02 -2.17
C PHE A 186 -6.23 7.64 -2.47
N ILE A 187 -5.89 6.90 -1.45
CA ILE A 187 -5.38 5.53 -1.53
C ILE A 187 -6.09 4.69 -0.46
N ASN A 188 -6.74 3.60 -0.87
CA ASN A 188 -7.24 2.59 0.05
C ASN A 188 -6.59 1.24 -0.28
N ILE A 189 -5.84 0.70 0.66
CA ILE A 189 -5.14 -0.58 0.55
C ILE A 189 -6.01 -1.65 1.19
N THR A 190 -6.48 -2.61 0.40
CA THR A 190 -7.17 -3.78 0.93
C THR A 190 -6.15 -4.90 1.13
N LEU A 191 -6.14 -5.47 2.32
CA LEU A 191 -5.27 -6.58 2.66
C LEU A 191 -5.99 -7.91 2.43
N LYS A 192 -5.24 -8.93 2.03
CA LYS A 192 -5.71 -10.31 1.97
C LYS A 192 -6.19 -10.75 3.35
N LYS A 193 -7.19 -11.63 3.38
CA LYS A 193 -7.64 -12.21 4.64
C LYS A 193 -6.47 -12.94 5.31
N ARG A 194 -6.12 -12.50 6.51
CA ARG A 194 -5.03 -13.09 7.28
C ARG A 194 -5.51 -14.27 8.09
N ASN A 195 -4.64 -15.27 8.25
CA ASN A 195 -4.75 -16.24 9.32
C ASN A 195 -4.33 -15.58 10.65
N ASP A 196 -4.73 -16.18 11.76
CA ASP A 196 -4.29 -15.72 13.08
C ASP A 196 -2.75 -15.73 13.17
N GLY A 197 -2.20 -14.73 13.82
CA GLY A 197 -0.76 -14.61 13.97
C GLY A 197 -0.28 -13.16 14.15
N GLY A 198 1.02 -13.02 14.32
CA GLY A 198 1.68 -11.73 14.52
C GLY A 198 2.70 -11.41 13.45
N GLN A 199 3.01 -10.13 13.33
CA GLN A 199 4.15 -9.64 12.56
C GLN A 199 4.87 -8.56 13.34
N VAL A 200 6.18 -8.46 13.09
CA VAL A 200 7.05 -7.42 13.61
C VAL A 200 7.82 -6.82 12.45
N TYR A 201 7.91 -5.50 12.43
CA TYR A 201 8.70 -4.75 11.46
C TYR A 201 9.48 -3.67 12.22
N ALA A 202 10.78 -3.56 11.94
CA ALA A 202 11.61 -2.53 12.53
C ALA A 202 12.61 -2.01 11.50
N TRP A 203 12.94 -0.74 11.61
CA TRP A 203 14.04 -0.13 10.90
C TRP A 203 14.65 0.99 11.72
N GLY A 204 15.90 1.31 11.41
CA GLY A 204 16.61 2.43 11.99
C GLY A 204 17.61 3.01 11.01
N ARG A 205 17.88 4.30 11.13
CA ARG A 205 18.95 4.99 10.41
C ARG A 205 19.68 5.95 11.31
N SER A 206 20.97 6.08 11.07
CA SER A 206 21.86 7.01 11.76
C SER A 206 22.97 7.43 10.80
N ALA A 207 23.73 8.45 11.14
CA ALA A 207 24.92 8.84 10.40
C ALA A 207 26.18 8.63 11.25
N VAL A 208 27.30 8.38 10.59
CA VAL A 208 28.57 8.03 11.27
C VAL A 208 29.17 9.21 12.03
N ASN A 209 29.06 10.42 11.47
CA ASN A 209 29.68 11.65 12.02
C ASN A 209 28.69 12.75 12.36
N THR A 210 27.41 12.45 12.35
CA THR A 210 26.36 13.38 12.77
C THR A 210 25.50 12.69 13.81
N ALA A 211 25.36 13.27 14.98
CA ALA A 211 24.63 12.65 16.09
C ALA A 211 23.13 12.73 15.86
N PHE A 212 22.61 11.85 15.00
CA PHE A 212 21.18 11.65 14.80
C PHE A 212 20.80 10.17 14.72
N MET A 213 19.57 9.88 15.08
CA MET A 213 18.94 8.57 14.91
C MET A 213 17.47 8.76 14.60
N ASP A 214 16.97 8.03 13.61
CA ASP A 214 15.54 7.83 13.37
C ASP A 214 15.26 6.34 13.38
N GLY A 215 14.10 5.94 13.89
CA GLY A 215 13.69 4.56 13.91
C GLY A 215 12.18 4.39 13.87
N ASN A 216 11.75 3.18 13.57
CA ASN A 216 10.38 2.73 13.69
C ASN A 216 10.37 1.27 14.10
N PHE A 217 9.55 0.96 15.09
CA PHE A 217 9.21 -0.39 15.50
C PHE A 217 7.69 -0.54 15.38
N ASN A 218 7.26 -1.58 14.70
CA ASN A 218 5.86 -1.90 14.52
C ASN A 218 5.65 -3.38 14.83
N ALA A 219 4.71 -3.69 15.71
CA ALA A 219 4.28 -5.04 16.01
C ALA A 219 2.77 -5.11 15.93
N SER A 220 2.24 -6.16 15.31
CA SER A 220 0.80 -6.39 15.28
C SER A 220 0.48 -7.86 15.49
N TYR A 221 -0.65 -8.12 16.13
CA TYR A 221 -1.20 -9.46 16.36
C TYR A 221 -2.65 -9.50 15.94
N HIS A 222 -3.01 -10.48 15.12
CA HIS A 222 -4.35 -10.71 14.60
C HIS A 222 -4.89 -12.03 15.13
N GLN A 223 -6.11 -12.01 15.66
CA GLN A 223 -6.83 -13.21 16.11
C GLN A 223 -8.33 -13.05 15.81
N GLY A 224 -8.86 -13.89 14.93
CA GLY A 224 -10.25 -13.85 14.52
C GLY A 224 -10.66 -12.47 13.96
N PRO A 225 -11.66 -11.79 14.57
CA PRO A 225 -12.08 -10.46 14.12
C PRO A 225 -11.24 -9.30 14.68
N SER A 226 -10.26 -9.59 15.54
CA SER A 226 -9.50 -8.60 16.32
C SER A 226 -8.08 -8.45 15.82
N GLN A 227 -7.58 -7.22 15.76
CA GLN A 227 -6.17 -6.92 15.53
C GLN A 227 -5.71 -5.87 16.55
N LEU A 228 -4.60 -6.14 17.21
CA LEU A 228 -3.88 -5.19 18.06
C LEU A 228 -2.57 -4.80 17.36
N SER A 229 -2.28 -3.51 17.31
CA SER A 229 -1.05 -2.99 16.70
C SER A 229 -0.38 -1.99 17.63
N LEU A 230 0.92 -2.12 17.77
CA LEU A 230 1.79 -1.21 18.51
C LEU A 230 2.82 -0.62 17.55
N GLN A 231 2.93 0.70 17.53
CA GLN A 231 3.97 1.41 16.78
C GLN A 231 4.74 2.33 17.71
N TYR A 232 6.06 2.32 17.59
CA TYR A 232 6.94 3.22 18.31
C TYR A 232 7.96 3.82 17.35
N ARG A 233 8.01 5.17 17.32
CA ARG A 233 8.90 5.93 16.44
C ARG A 233 9.78 6.88 17.25
N PRO A 234 11.01 6.48 17.57
CA PRO A 234 12.00 7.37 18.14
C PRO A 234 12.67 8.23 17.08
N SER A 235 12.97 9.48 17.43
CA SER A 235 13.85 10.36 16.66
C SER A 235 14.71 11.16 17.64
N TRP A 236 16.01 11.18 17.38
CA TRP A 236 16.97 11.87 18.23
C TRP A 236 17.94 12.67 17.39
N ARG A 237 18.25 13.86 17.86
CA ARG A 237 19.24 14.78 17.29
C ARG A 237 20.08 15.36 18.41
N ASN A 238 21.39 15.45 18.19
CA ASN A 238 22.32 16.15 19.09
C ASN A 238 23.39 16.81 18.24
N TYR A 239 23.06 17.96 17.70
CA TYR A 239 23.97 18.73 16.85
C TYR A 239 24.68 19.78 17.67
N GLN A 240 26.00 19.66 17.75
CA GLN A 240 26.82 20.56 18.55
C GLN A 240 27.47 21.68 17.71
N ASP A 241 27.74 21.39 16.44
CA ASP A 241 28.48 22.27 15.55
C ASP A 241 27.59 22.65 14.35
N VAL A 242 26.59 23.48 14.62
CA VAL A 242 25.73 24.10 13.62
C VAL A 242 26.07 25.56 13.55
N TYR A 243 26.57 26.00 12.41
CA TYR A 243 26.97 27.37 12.15
C TYR A 243 26.16 27.95 10.99
N ASP A 244 25.80 29.23 11.14
CA ASP A 244 25.19 30.02 10.09
C ASP A 244 25.89 31.34 9.95
N ASN A 245 26.12 31.80 8.71
CA ASN A 245 26.75 33.09 8.44
C ASN A 245 25.76 33.88 7.54
N THR A 246 25.23 34.93 8.09
CA THR A 246 24.26 35.78 7.43
C THR A 246 24.78 37.19 7.23
N THR A 247 24.63 37.75 6.07
CA THR A 247 24.88 39.16 5.79
C THR A 247 23.56 39.80 5.34
N LYS A 248 23.16 40.85 6.09
CA LYS A 248 21.95 41.63 5.79
C LYS A 248 22.36 43.06 5.50
N SER A 249 21.88 43.65 4.44
CA SER A 249 22.06 45.07 4.12
C SER A 249 20.71 45.78 4.09
N TYR A 250 20.56 46.79 4.91
CA TYR A 250 19.39 47.67 4.93
C TYR A 250 19.78 48.96 4.23
N ILE A 251 19.11 49.25 3.14
CA ILE A 251 19.41 50.39 2.27
C ILE A 251 18.17 51.29 2.22
N GLY A 252 18.29 52.51 2.70
CA GLY A 252 17.28 53.59 2.56
C GLY A 252 17.78 54.66 1.63
N ASN A 253 17.01 55.76 1.49
CA ASN A 253 17.40 56.87 0.65
C ASN A 253 18.69 57.54 1.10
N ASP A 254 18.87 57.66 2.43
CA ASP A 254 19.97 58.42 3.05
C ASP A 254 20.79 57.58 4.04
N PHE A 255 20.57 56.25 4.10
CA PHE A 255 21.31 55.38 4.98
C PHE A 255 21.58 54.00 4.38
N ARG A 256 22.65 53.36 4.86
CA ARG A 256 22.95 51.95 4.62
C ARG A 256 23.50 51.35 5.90
N VAL A 257 22.87 50.29 6.37
CA VAL A 257 23.33 49.54 7.55
C VAL A 257 23.63 48.11 7.07
N ASP A 258 24.85 47.66 7.31
CA ASP A 258 25.30 46.30 6.98
C ASP A 258 25.49 45.53 8.28
N LEU A 259 24.75 44.42 8.42
CA LEU A 259 24.87 43.47 9.54
C LEU A 259 25.54 42.19 9.04
N LYS A 260 26.54 41.74 9.76
CA LYS A 260 27.18 40.43 9.57
C LYS A 260 26.97 39.61 10.84
N GLU A 261 26.25 38.52 10.71
CA GLU A 261 25.91 37.63 11.80
C GLU A 261 26.69 36.33 11.63
N HIS A 262 27.34 35.88 12.68
CA HIS A 262 27.96 34.56 12.79
C HIS A 262 27.30 33.83 13.93
N ASP A 263 26.47 32.84 13.62
CA ASP A 263 25.66 32.12 14.57
C ASP A 263 26.19 30.72 14.80
N ARG A 264 26.25 30.30 16.07
CA ARG A 264 26.43 28.93 16.47
C ARG A 264 25.17 28.46 17.19
N ASN A 265 24.48 27.45 16.61
CA ASN A 265 23.16 27.02 17.03
C ASN A 265 23.14 25.53 17.42
N PRO A 266 23.85 25.10 18.49
CA PRO A 266 23.74 23.72 18.95
C PRO A 266 22.33 23.43 19.43
N PHE A 267 21.82 22.25 19.06
CA PHE A 267 20.52 21.83 19.54
C PHE A 267 20.44 20.34 19.85
N ASN A 268 19.61 20.02 20.83
CA ASN A 268 19.28 18.67 21.22
C ASN A 268 17.76 18.47 21.09
N TYR A 269 17.37 17.36 20.48
CA TYR A 269 15.97 17.05 20.21
C TYR A 269 15.72 15.57 20.44
N HIS A 270 14.69 15.27 21.22
CA HIS A 270 14.17 13.93 21.43
C HIS A 270 12.69 13.93 21.12
N TYR A 271 12.29 13.05 20.23
CA TYR A 271 10.94 12.84 19.82
C TYR A 271 10.60 11.36 19.94
N HIS A 272 9.50 11.07 20.60
CA HIS A 272 8.98 9.73 20.73
C HIS A 272 7.52 9.75 20.32
N ALA A 273 7.10 8.91 19.37
CA ALA A 273 5.70 8.71 19.06
C ALA A 273 5.34 7.27 19.36
N LEU A 274 4.39 7.09 20.26
CA LEU A 274 3.78 5.80 20.58
C LEU A 274 2.37 5.80 20.04
N ARG A 275 2.00 4.74 19.32
CA ARG A 275 0.65 4.51 18.82
C ARG A 275 0.22 3.10 19.16
N LEU A 276 -0.92 2.97 19.82
CA LEU A 276 -1.60 1.71 20.10
C LEU A 276 -2.92 1.73 19.35
N LYS A 277 -3.15 0.74 18.49
CA LYS A 277 -4.37 0.65 17.69
C LYS A 277 -5.02 -0.71 17.89
N TYR A 278 -6.33 -0.71 18.12
CA TYR A 278 -7.16 -1.89 18.16
C TYR A 278 -8.23 -1.79 17.08
N ASP A 279 -8.26 -2.79 16.19
CA ASP A 279 -9.27 -2.93 15.15
C ASP A 279 -10.13 -4.17 15.44
N PHE A 280 -11.45 -4.03 15.35
CA PHE A 280 -12.41 -5.11 15.50
C PHE A 280 -13.36 -5.15 14.30
N SER A 281 -13.28 -6.22 13.51
CA SER A 281 -14.04 -6.40 12.28
C SER A 281 -14.70 -7.80 12.24
N PRO A 282 -15.84 -7.98 12.96
CA PRO A 282 -16.52 -9.27 13.04
C PRO A 282 -17.18 -9.67 11.71
N SER A 283 -17.37 -8.72 10.80
CA SER A 283 -17.92 -8.94 9.46
C SER A 283 -17.37 -7.91 8.49
N THR A 284 -17.57 -8.11 7.18
CA THR A 284 -17.22 -7.12 6.15
C THR A 284 -18.03 -5.82 6.27
N LYS A 285 -19.15 -5.84 7.02
CA LYS A 285 -20.08 -4.71 7.19
C LYS A 285 -19.82 -3.90 8.45
N THR A 286 -19.09 -4.46 9.41
CA THR A 286 -18.87 -3.83 10.73
C THR A 286 -17.38 -3.67 10.97
N LEU A 287 -16.95 -2.45 11.27
CA LEU A 287 -15.58 -2.13 11.62
C LEU A 287 -15.59 -1.13 12.76
N PHE A 288 -14.91 -1.45 13.84
CA PHE A 288 -14.57 -0.54 14.93
C PHE A 288 -13.07 -0.41 15.01
N SER A 289 -12.56 0.81 15.18
CA SER A 289 -11.14 1.08 15.40
C SER A 289 -10.98 2.07 16.55
N ALA A 290 -10.06 1.78 17.45
CA ALA A 290 -9.65 2.68 18.53
C ALA A 290 -8.13 2.89 18.42
N THR A 291 -7.70 4.14 18.34
CA THR A 291 -6.28 4.50 18.22
C THR A 291 -5.91 5.46 19.33
N PHE A 292 -4.98 5.06 20.18
CA PHE A 292 -4.34 5.92 21.17
C PHE A 292 -2.96 6.32 20.70
N ASN A 293 -2.67 7.63 20.71
CA ASN A 293 -1.36 8.18 20.40
C ASN A 293 -0.83 8.91 21.64
N ALA A 294 0.50 8.87 21.84
CA ALA A 294 1.20 9.62 22.85
C ALA A 294 2.54 10.11 22.26
N VAL A 295 2.74 11.42 22.24
CA VAL A 295 3.90 12.03 21.59
C VAL A 295 4.63 12.95 22.59
N PRO A 296 5.53 12.41 23.44
CA PRO A 296 6.45 13.22 24.21
C PRO A 296 7.58 13.75 23.33
N THR A 297 7.80 15.05 23.40
CA THR A 297 8.87 15.76 22.71
C THR A 297 9.67 16.59 23.71
N TYR A 298 10.99 16.59 23.54
CA TYR A 298 11.89 17.45 24.27
C TYR A 298 12.85 18.10 23.30
N SER A 299 12.96 19.45 23.37
CA SER A 299 13.97 20.18 22.62
C SER A 299 14.73 21.14 23.54
N LYS A 300 16.00 21.30 23.23
CA LYS A 300 16.88 22.30 23.82
C LYS A 300 17.77 22.86 22.74
N SER A 301 17.69 24.16 22.53
CA SER A 301 18.63 24.90 21.67
C SER A 301 19.28 26.03 22.40
N ARG A 302 20.49 26.35 22.00
CA ARG A 302 21.24 27.50 22.49
C ARG A 302 21.89 28.18 21.29
N SER A 303 21.42 29.37 20.94
CA SER A 303 22.05 30.16 19.87
C SER A 303 23.01 31.20 20.47
N PHE A 304 24.13 31.32 19.80
CA PHE A 304 25.11 32.41 20.03
C PHE A 304 25.22 33.13 18.70
N ALA A 305 24.74 34.36 18.65
CA ALA A 305 24.87 35.23 17.50
C ALA A 305 25.87 36.33 17.83
N ARG A 306 26.93 36.47 17.03
CA ARG A 306 27.80 37.64 17.02
C ARG A 306 27.44 38.49 15.82
N THR A 307 26.96 39.67 16.09
CA THR A 307 26.56 40.63 15.07
C THR A 307 27.54 41.77 15.01
N SER A 308 28.06 42.07 13.84
CA SER A 308 28.80 43.28 13.55
C SER A 308 27.90 44.24 12.80
N ASP A 309 27.62 45.36 13.43
CA ASP A 309 26.75 46.43 12.93
C ASP A 309 27.57 47.65 12.60
N SER A 310 27.38 48.22 11.41
CA SER A 310 28.14 49.38 10.95
C SER A 310 27.86 50.66 11.72
N GLU A 311 26.74 50.75 12.45
CA GLU A 311 26.36 51.91 13.24
C GLU A 311 26.44 51.70 14.73
N LEU A 312 26.02 50.52 15.23
CA LEU A 312 25.94 50.21 16.66
C LEU A 312 27.18 49.51 17.19
N GLY A 313 28.09 49.09 16.32
CA GLY A 313 29.26 48.26 16.68
C GLY A 313 28.93 46.79 16.87
N ASP A 314 29.91 46.06 17.47
CA ASP A 314 29.77 44.61 17.64
C ASP A 314 28.98 44.28 18.90
N TYR A 315 28.06 43.33 18.84
CA TYR A 315 27.33 42.80 19.99
C TYR A 315 27.12 41.31 19.90
N GLU A 316 26.92 40.69 21.05
CA GLU A 316 26.63 39.26 21.17
C GLU A 316 25.21 39.06 21.71
N ASN A 317 24.47 38.14 21.08
CA ASN A 317 23.16 37.72 21.54
C ASN A 317 23.20 36.25 21.90
N ILE A 318 22.70 35.90 23.07
CA ILE A 318 22.61 34.52 23.55
C ILE A 318 21.13 34.21 23.79
N ASN A 319 20.63 33.24 23.06
CA ASN A 319 19.26 32.77 23.22
C ASN A 319 19.26 31.30 23.66
N LEU A 320 18.48 30.98 24.68
CA LEU A 320 18.31 29.64 25.21
C LEU A 320 16.83 29.26 25.15
N ASN A 321 16.54 28.24 24.39
CA ASN A 321 15.16 27.69 24.29
C ASN A 321 15.15 26.27 24.85
N LYS A 322 14.10 25.94 25.62
CA LYS A 322 13.81 24.61 26.15
C LYS A 322 12.31 24.35 26.04
N ASP A 323 11.94 23.35 25.29
CA ASP A 323 10.55 22.97 25.12
C ASP A 323 10.36 21.53 25.59
N ARG A 324 9.22 21.29 26.24
CA ARG A 324 8.74 19.97 26.59
C ARG A 324 7.27 19.93 26.26
N GLU A 325 6.91 19.00 25.43
CA GLU A 325 5.55 18.83 25.00
C GLU A 325 5.13 17.37 25.17
N PHE A 326 3.89 17.15 25.56
CA PHE A 326 3.26 15.85 25.61
C PHE A 326 1.87 15.96 25.04
N THR A 327 1.66 15.33 23.87
CA THR A 327 0.39 15.39 23.13
C THR A 327 -0.23 14.01 23.07
N PRO A 328 -1.13 13.66 23.99
CA PRO A 328 -1.94 12.44 23.88
C PRO A 328 -3.17 12.69 23.01
N SER A 329 -3.58 11.69 22.23
CA SER A 329 -4.90 11.67 21.55
C SER A 329 -5.52 10.29 21.59
N LEU A 330 -6.85 10.25 21.54
CA LEU A 330 -7.65 9.03 21.38
C LEU A 330 -8.62 9.26 20.22
N ASP A 331 -8.47 8.45 19.18
CA ASP A 331 -9.32 8.47 18.00
C ASP A 331 -10.18 7.21 17.98
N LEU A 332 -11.48 7.37 17.82
CA LEU A 332 -12.44 6.28 17.70
C LEU A 332 -13.08 6.36 16.31
N PHE A 333 -13.20 5.22 15.66
CA PHE A 333 -13.82 5.11 14.35
C PHE A 333 -14.78 3.93 14.32
N LEU A 334 -15.99 4.14 13.85
CA LEU A 334 -17.02 3.12 13.64
C LEU A 334 -17.53 3.19 12.21
N ARG A 335 -17.55 2.06 11.53
CA ARG A 335 -18.27 1.89 10.27
C ARG A 335 -19.24 0.72 10.39
N GLN A 336 -20.52 0.98 10.07
CA GLN A 336 -21.56 -0.02 10.00
C GLN A 336 -22.33 0.10 8.69
N GLU A 337 -22.25 -0.93 7.85
CA GLU A 337 -23.07 -1.04 6.64
C GLU A 337 -24.36 -1.81 6.96
N PHE A 338 -25.50 -1.13 6.83
CA PHE A 338 -26.82 -1.75 7.07
C PHE A 338 -27.31 -2.48 5.80
N ASN A 339 -27.03 -1.90 4.64
CA ASN A 339 -27.35 -2.46 3.32
C ASN A 339 -26.46 -1.79 2.25
N SER A 340 -26.64 -2.18 0.98
CA SER A 340 -25.84 -1.65 -0.14
C SER A 340 -25.97 -0.12 -0.39
N ARG A 341 -26.92 0.56 0.26
CA ARG A 341 -27.18 2.00 0.09
C ARG A 341 -26.93 2.82 1.35
N ASN A 342 -26.94 2.18 2.53
CA ASN A 342 -26.88 2.87 3.83
C ASN A 342 -25.67 2.39 4.63
N THR A 343 -24.78 3.33 4.93
CA THR A 343 -23.60 3.13 5.78
C THR A 343 -23.55 4.25 6.80
N LEU A 344 -23.31 3.89 8.05
CA LEU A 344 -22.94 4.82 9.12
C LEU A 344 -21.42 4.82 9.25
N GLU A 345 -20.84 5.99 9.26
CA GLU A 345 -19.43 6.21 9.66
C GLU A 345 -19.40 7.33 10.71
N ALA A 346 -18.72 7.10 11.83
CA ALA A 346 -18.57 8.04 12.94
C ALA A 346 -17.13 8.03 13.46
#